data_f8636d7f252ce164ace1e9b9ee5121d2
#
_entry.id   f8636d7f252ce164ace1e9b9ee5121d2
#
_cell.length_a   1.000
_cell.length_b   1.000
_cell.length_c   1.000
_cell.angle_alpha   90.00
_cell.angle_beta   90.00
_cell.angle_gamma   90.00
#
_symmetry.space_group_name_H-M   'P 1'
#
loop_
_entity.id
_entity.type
_entity.pdbx_description
1 polymer ?
#
loop_
_entity_poly.entity_id
_entity_poly.type
_entity_poly.pdbx_seq_one_letter_code
_entity_poly.pdbx_strand_id
1 'polypeptide(L)'
;SHAGHPCEINAPWDVCLTFDNVARSLAQHGDYCRLISREEALDALERSYASNLVQIGENVREHPAFICNCCGCCCEALQAARHFSPMQPVATTNYIPDITGDQCVGCGKCAKACPVLAISMEEGENGRKRAVVDKDICLGCGVCARNCGVKAIHMERRTEQIITPVN
;
A
#
# COMPACT_ATOMS: atom_id res chain seq x y z
N SER A 1 -15.48 5.70 9.56
CA SER A 1 -14.27 6.03 8.78
C SER A 1 -14.18 7.52 8.59
N HIS A 2 -12.99 8.07 8.37
CA HIS A 2 -12.81 9.51 8.05
C HIS A 2 -13.52 9.90 6.74
N ALA A 3 -13.72 8.95 5.84
CA ALA A 3 -14.39 9.14 4.55
C ALA A 3 -15.93 9.24 4.62
N GLY A 4 -16.53 9.24 5.81
CA GLY A 4 -17.98 9.35 5.99
C GLY A 4 -18.80 8.12 5.54
N HIS A 5 -18.13 7.03 5.16
CA HIS A 5 -18.76 5.75 4.79
C HIS A 5 -18.05 4.57 5.49
N PRO A 6 -18.67 3.39 5.61
CA PRO A 6 -18.02 2.21 6.14
C PRO A 6 -16.80 1.79 5.32
N CYS A 7 -15.80 1.19 5.98
CA CYS A 7 -14.63 0.65 5.27
C CYS A 7 -15.05 -0.56 4.42
N GLU A 8 -14.82 -0.52 3.11
CA GLU A 8 -15.22 -1.56 2.16
C GLU A 8 -14.55 -2.92 2.41
N ILE A 9 -13.36 -2.90 2.98
CA ILE A 9 -12.57 -4.11 3.27
C ILE A 9 -12.59 -4.50 4.74
N ASN A 10 -13.37 -3.80 5.57
CA ASN A 10 -13.44 -4.00 7.02
C ASN A 10 -12.04 -4.06 7.67
N ALA A 11 -11.20 -3.09 7.32
CA ALA A 11 -9.81 -3.03 7.81
C ALA A 11 -9.74 -2.84 9.33
N PRO A 12 -8.72 -3.39 10.02
CA PRO A 12 -8.49 -3.11 11.43
C PRO A 12 -8.20 -1.61 11.64
N TRP A 13 -8.64 -1.06 12.79
CA TRP A 13 -8.52 0.37 13.09
C TRP A 13 -7.29 0.72 13.91
N ASP A 14 -6.81 -0.24 14.70
CA ASP A 14 -5.75 -0.09 15.70
C ASP A 14 -4.37 -0.50 15.14
N VAL A 15 -4.05 -0.07 13.94
CA VAL A 15 -2.83 -0.50 13.23
C VAL A 15 -1.93 0.65 12.77
N CYS A 16 -2.31 1.91 13.02
CA CYS A 16 -1.41 3.04 12.76
C CYS A 16 -0.35 3.13 13.85
N LEU A 17 0.90 3.26 13.46
CA LEU A 17 2.04 3.35 14.38
C LEU A 17 2.66 4.75 14.34
N THR A 18 3.00 5.27 15.50
CA THR A 18 3.78 6.49 15.65
C THR A 18 4.98 6.24 16.55
N PHE A 19 6.02 7.04 16.40
CA PHE A 19 7.29 6.84 17.07
C PHE A 19 7.75 8.08 17.83
N ASP A 20 8.72 7.89 18.71
CA ASP A 20 9.44 8.92 19.43
C ASP A 20 8.55 9.99 20.12
N ASN A 21 8.78 11.25 19.82
CA ASN A 21 8.06 12.36 20.43
C ASN A 21 6.60 12.43 20.01
N VAL A 22 6.28 12.02 18.79
CA VAL A 22 4.89 11.96 18.32
C VAL A 22 4.11 10.91 19.12
N ALA A 23 4.68 9.71 19.31
CA ALA A 23 4.05 8.68 20.12
C ALA A 23 3.81 9.11 21.56
N ARG A 24 4.81 9.73 22.19
CA ARG A 24 4.69 10.24 23.57
C ARG A 24 3.62 11.31 23.70
N SER A 25 3.62 12.28 22.77
CA SER A 25 2.66 13.38 22.78
C SER A 25 1.22 12.85 22.61
N LEU A 26 0.98 11.99 21.65
CA LEU A 26 -0.34 11.42 21.41
C LEU A 26 -0.83 10.56 22.59
N ALA A 27 0.04 9.78 23.20
CA ALA A 27 -0.31 8.96 24.37
C ALA A 27 -0.62 9.79 25.63
N GLN A 28 -0.09 11.02 25.72
CA GLN A 28 -0.37 11.92 26.84
C GLN A 28 -1.65 12.74 26.67
N HIS A 29 -2.05 13.02 25.42
CA HIS A 29 -3.11 13.98 25.11
C HIS A 29 -4.34 13.36 24.46
N GLY A 30 -4.36 12.05 24.23
CA GLY A 30 -5.45 11.38 23.51
C GLY A 30 -5.86 10.05 24.11
N ASP A 31 -7.16 9.86 24.32
CA ASP A 31 -7.73 8.60 24.80
C ASP A 31 -7.72 7.48 23.73
N TYR A 32 -7.34 7.81 22.49
CA TYR A 32 -7.34 6.91 21.33
C TYR A 32 -5.95 6.39 20.96
N CYS A 33 -4.92 6.77 21.72
CA CYS A 33 -3.54 6.31 21.53
C CYS A 33 -2.97 5.75 22.83
N ARG A 34 -2.13 4.73 22.71
CA ARG A 34 -1.41 4.14 23.84
C ARG A 34 0.01 3.78 23.44
N LEU A 35 0.91 3.77 24.39
CA LEU A 35 2.23 3.17 24.19
C LEU A 35 2.10 1.66 24.10
N ILE A 36 2.86 1.08 23.17
CA ILE A 36 2.86 -0.36 22.89
C ILE A 36 4.28 -0.91 22.92
N SER A 37 4.39 -2.23 23.07
CA SER A 37 5.66 -2.93 22.96
C SER A 37 6.08 -3.12 21.50
N ARG A 38 7.32 -3.55 21.31
CA ARG A 38 7.82 -3.94 19.98
C ARG A 38 7.03 -5.08 19.38
N GLU A 39 6.67 -6.07 20.20
CA GLU A 39 5.91 -7.25 19.79
C GLU A 39 4.51 -6.85 19.32
N GLU A 40 3.83 -5.96 20.04
CA GLU A 40 2.53 -5.41 19.65
C GLU A 40 2.63 -4.61 18.34
N ALA A 41 3.71 -3.84 18.16
CA ALA A 41 3.94 -3.12 16.90
C ALA A 41 4.13 -4.05 15.70
N LEU A 42 4.89 -5.14 15.87
CA LEU A 42 5.06 -6.16 14.83
C LEU A 42 3.74 -6.87 14.51
N ASP A 43 2.93 -7.21 15.54
CA ASP A 43 1.59 -7.77 15.34
C ASP A 43 0.69 -6.82 14.54
N ALA A 44 0.71 -5.52 14.84
CA ALA A 44 -0.05 -4.52 14.08
C ALA A 44 0.36 -4.49 12.61
N LEU A 45 1.67 -4.58 12.31
CA LEU A 45 2.17 -4.66 10.92
C LEU A 45 1.73 -5.96 10.23
N GLU A 46 1.76 -7.09 10.91
CA GLU A 46 1.31 -8.38 10.35
C GLU A 46 -0.18 -8.39 10.08
N ARG A 47 -1.01 -7.88 11.00
CA ARG A 47 -2.46 -7.72 10.80
C ARG A 47 -2.77 -6.79 9.63
N SER A 48 -2.01 -5.71 9.48
CA SER A 48 -2.11 -4.78 8.35
C SER A 48 -1.76 -5.47 7.05
N TYR A 49 -0.69 -6.24 7.05
CA TYR A 49 -0.26 -7.03 5.90
C TYR A 49 -1.32 -8.05 5.50
N ALA A 50 -1.86 -8.81 6.44
CA ALA A 50 -2.92 -9.81 6.19
C ALA A 50 -4.22 -9.18 5.67
N SER A 51 -4.51 -7.93 6.06
CA SER A 51 -5.69 -7.17 5.64
C SER A 51 -5.50 -6.40 4.32
N ASN A 52 -4.42 -6.63 3.59
CA ASN A 52 -4.10 -5.94 2.33
C ASN A 52 -3.96 -4.42 2.45
N LEU A 53 -3.58 -3.92 3.61
CA LEU A 53 -3.33 -2.50 3.79
C LEU A 53 -2.00 -2.08 3.13
N VAL A 54 -1.95 -0.84 2.68
CA VAL A 54 -0.73 -0.20 2.20
C VAL A 54 0.03 0.31 3.42
N GLN A 55 1.26 -0.14 3.58
CA GLN A 55 2.16 0.31 4.62
C GLN A 55 2.97 1.49 4.09
N ILE A 56 2.78 2.66 4.68
CA ILE A 56 3.38 3.92 4.23
C ILE A 56 4.18 4.50 5.40
N GLY A 57 5.49 4.61 5.23
CA GLY A 57 6.38 5.32 6.15
C GLY A 57 6.84 6.65 5.58
N GLU A 58 7.46 7.46 6.43
CA GLU A 58 8.16 8.66 5.99
C GLU A 58 9.41 8.29 5.19
N ASN A 59 9.76 9.15 4.22
CA ASN A 59 10.98 9.01 3.44
C ASN A 59 12.16 9.70 4.12
N VAL A 60 12.46 9.29 5.35
CA VAL A 60 13.56 9.81 6.17
C VAL A 60 14.57 8.71 6.50
N ARG A 61 15.82 9.09 6.79
CA ARG A 61 16.88 8.15 7.15
C ARG A 61 16.83 7.78 8.63
N GLU A 62 16.47 8.74 9.45
CA GLU A 62 16.49 8.62 10.92
C GLU A 62 15.20 9.16 11.50
N HIS A 63 14.82 8.68 12.65
CA HIS A 63 13.69 9.17 13.45
C HIS A 63 12.36 9.27 12.69
N PRO A 64 11.89 8.22 12.03
CA PRO A 64 10.57 8.24 11.39
C PRO A 64 9.50 8.52 12.45
N ALA A 65 8.55 9.41 12.13
CA ALA A 65 7.48 9.75 13.06
C ALA A 65 6.32 8.78 13.02
N PHE A 66 6.08 8.10 11.89
CA PHE A 66 4.93 7.21 11.73
C PHE A 66 5.13 6.10 10.69
N ILE A 67 4.34 5.05 10.84
CA ILE A 67 3.97 4.10 9.78
C ILE A 67 2.45 4.05 9.71
N CYS A 68 1.89 4.53 8.58
CA CYS A 68 0.47 4.38 8.27
C CYS A 68 0.20 3.00 7.68
N ASN A 69 -0.96 2.44 8.00
CA ASN A 69 -1.46 1.20 7.44
C ASN A 69 -2.87 1.45 6.91
N CYS A 70 -2.97 1.75 5.64
CA CYS A 70 -4.17 2.34 5.06
C CYS A 70 -4.80 1.51 3.93
N CYS A 71 -6.13 1.58 3.80
CA CYS A 71 -6.86 1.03 2.65
C CYS A 71 -7.19 2.11 1.62
N GLY A 72 -7.33 1.69 0.37
CA GLY A 72 -7.66 2.61 -0.73
C GLY A 72 -9.07 3.23 -0.67
N CYS A 73 -9.96 2.69 0.15
CA CYS A 73 -11.34 3.19 0.28
C CYS A 73 -11.49 4.27 1.37
N CYS A 74 -10.59 4.36 2.35
CA CYS A 74 -10.73 5.28 3.49
C CYS A 74 -9.60 6.30 3.60
N CYS A 75 -8.43 6.03 3.02
CA CYS A 75 -7.27 6.92 3.11
C CYS A 75 -7.37 8.04 2.08
N GLU A 76 -7.38 9.28 2.52
CA GLU A 76 -7.44 10.46 1.63
C GLU A 76 -6.24 10.51 0.67
N ALA A 77 -5.04 10.16 1.13
CA ALA A 77 -3.85 10.12 0.29
C ALA A 77 -3.96 9.07 -0.84
N LEU A 78 -4.47 7.87 -0.52
CA LEU A 78 -4.68 6.83 -1.51
C LEU A 78 -5.86 7.13 -2.45
N GLN A 79 -6.89 7.81 -1.97
CA GLN A 79 -7.98 8.32 -2.81
C GLN A 79 -7.48 9.45 -3.73
N ALA A 80 -6.65 10.34 -3.23
CA ALA A 80 -5.99 11.35 -4.06
C ALA A 80 -5.14 10.71 -5.16
N ALA A 81 -4.39 9.64 -4.86
CA ALA A 81 -3.64 8.89 -5.86
C ALA A 81 -4.53 8.25 -6.93
N ARG A 82 -5.75 7.80 -6.57
CA ARG A 82 -6.74 7.28 -7.52
C ARG A 82 -7.29 8.34 -8.48
N HIS A 83 -7.63 9.52 -7.92
CA HIS A 83 -8.36 10.55 -8.65
C HIS A 83 -7.44 11.54 -9.37
N PHE A 84 -6.24 11.73 -8.87
CA PHE A 84 -5.27 12.71 -9.35
C PHE A 84 -3.94 12.06 -9.77
N SER A 85 -3.99 10.82 -10.26
CA SER A 85 -2.80 10.05 -10.67
C SER A 85 -1.82 10.81 -11.57
N PRO A 86 -2.25 11.61 -12.55
CA PRO A 86 -1.32 12.38 -13.39
C PRO A 86 -0.47 13.39 -12.60
N MET A 87 -0.94 13.83 -11.44
CA MET A 87 -0.23 14.76 -10.55
C MET A 87 0.69 14.05 -9.55
N GLN A 88 0.66 12.71 -9.48
CA GLN A 88 1.43 11.89 -8.55
C GLN A 88 1.43 12.46 -7.12
N PRO A 89 0.27 12.63 -6.48
CA PRO A 89 0.14 13.33 -5.20
C PRO A 89 0.79 12.59 -4.03
N VAL A 90 1.15 11.32 -4.23
CA VAL A 90 1.81 10.48 -3.24
C VAL A 90 3.16 10.03 -3.78
N ALA A 91 4.23 10.27 -3.04
CA ALA A 91 5.55 9.74 -3.36
C ALA A 91 5.52 8.20 -3.36
N THR A 92 6.13 7.60 -4.37
CA THR A 92 6.10 6.14 -4.57
C THR A 92 7.34 5.47 -4.00
N THR A 93 7.38 4.15 -4.03
CA THR A 93 8.56 3.37 -3.66
C THR A 93 9.53 3.23 -4.84
N ASN A 94 10.74 2.76 -4.54
CA ASN A 94 11.73 2.40 -5.57
C ASN A 94 11.44 1.04 -6.25
N TYR A 95 10.23 0.51 -6.08
CA TYR A 95 9.82 -0.79 -6.62
C TYR A 95 8.58 -0.65 -7.49
N ILE A 96 8.46 -1.57 -8.45
CA ILE A 96 7.28 -1.67 -9.31
C ILE A 96 6.99 -3.16 -9.54
N PRO A 97 5.70 -3.57 -9.64
CA PRO A 97 5.39 -4.95 -9.98
C PRO A 97 5.69 -5.22 -11.46
N ASP A 98 6.42 -6.30 -11.70
CA ASP A 98 6.52 -6.95 -13.01
C ASP A 98 5.64 -8.19 -13.03
N ILE A 99 4.92 -8.40 -14.14
CA ILE A 99 3.99 -9.52 -14.30
C ILE A 99 4.51 -10.46 -15.38
N THR A 100 4.92 -11.65 -14.99
CA THR A 100 5.34 -12.69 -15.94
C THR A 100 4.12 -13.22 -16.70
N GLY A 101 3.99 -12.82 -17.95
CA GLY A 101 2.81 -13.06 -18.79
C GLY A 101 2.40 -14.53 -18.88
N ASP A 102 3.39 -15.44 -19.04
CA ASP A 102 3.16 -16.88 -19.18
C ASP A 102 2.63 -17.55 -17.90
N GLN A 103 2.95 -17.01 -16.74
CA GLN A 103 2.50 -17.50 -15.43
C GLN A 103 1.15 -16.90 -15.02
N CYS A 104 0.74 -15.79 -15.63
CA CYS A 104 -0.51 -15.12 -15.27
C CYS A 104 -1.71 -15.92 -15.81
N VAL A 105 -2.55 -16.41 -14.89
CA VAL A 105 -3.77 -17.16 -15.19
C VAL A 105 -5.01 -16.28 -15.39
N GLY A 106 -4.89 -14.96 -15.38
CA GLY A 106 -5.99 -14.04 -15.64
C GLY A 106 -7.09 -13.98 -14.57
N CYS A 107 -6.82 -14.40 -13.34
CA CYS A 107 -7.85 -14.51 -12.30
C CYS A 107 -8.37 -13.18 -11.73
N GLY A 108 -7.73 -12.05 -12.00
CA GLY A 108 -8.15 -10.71 -11.59
C GLY A 108 -7.98 -10.37 -10.10
N LYS A 109 -7.44 -11.25 -9.25
CA LYS A 109 -7.26 -10.98 -7.81
C LYS A 109 -6.38 -9.77 -7.54
N CYS A 110 -5.31 -9.60 -8.31
CA CYS A 110 -4.40 -8.45 -8.19
C CYS A 110 -5.09 -7.12 -8.55
N ALA A 111 -5.92 -7.10 -9.59
CA ALA A 111 -6.69 -5.92 -9.97
C ALA A 111 -7.71 -5.54 -8.89
N LYS A 112 -8.45 -6.52 -8.37
CA LYS A 112 -9.42 -6.32 -7.30
C LYS A 112 -8.77 -5.82 -5.99
N ALA A 113 -7.56 -6.31 -5.68
CA ALA A 113 -6.85 -5.94 -4.46
C ALA A 113 -6.08 -4.63 -4.58
N CYS A 114 -5.92 -4.06 -5.78
CA CYS A 114 -5.12 -2.87 -5.99
C CYS A 114 -5.75 -1.65 -5.32
N PRO A 115 -5.10 -1.03 -4.33
CA PRO A 115 -5.68 0.07 -3.56
C PRO A 115 -5.86 1.35 -4.36
N VAL A 116 -5.13 1.51 -5.47
CA VAL A 116 -5.17 2.71 -6.34
C VAL A 116 -5.68 2.38 -7.75
N LEU A 117 -6.19 1.18 -7.97
CA LEU A 117 -6.76 0.73 -9.26
C LEU A 117 -5.78 0.79 -10.45
N ALA A 118 -4.50 0.63 -10.17
CA ALA A 118 -3.42 0.68 -11.18
C ALA A 118 -3.28 -0.62 -11.99
N ILE A 119 -4.19 -1.58 -11.86
CA ILE A 119 -4.12 -2.86 -12.59
C ILE A 119 -5.42 -3.10 -13.34
N SER A 120 -5.32 -3.19 -14.65
CA SER A 120 -6.40 -3.59 -15.56
C SER A 120 -6.28 -5.07 -15.96
N MET A 121 -7.35 -5.62 -16.49
CA MET A 121 -7.38 -6.95 -17.07
C MET A 121 -7.60 -6.83 -18.58
N GLU A 122 -6.59 -7.18 -19.36
CA GLU A 122 -6.61 -7.08 -20.83
C GLU A 122 -6.62 -8.46 -21.48
N GLU A 123 -7.16 -8.55 -22.69
CA GLU A 123 -7.08 -9.77 -23.50
C GLU A 123 -5.69 -9.88 -24.14
N GLY A 124 -5.02 -10.98 -23.88
CA GLY A 124 -3.77 -11.33 -24.55
C GLY A 124 -3.99 -12.00 -25.91
N GLU A 125 -2.92 -12.22 -26.66
CA GLU A 125 -2.92 -12.79 -28.03
C GLU A 125 -3.66 -14.13 -28.15
N ASN A 126 -3.78 -14.89 -27.08
CA ASN A 126 -4.44 -16.21 -27.04
C ASN A 126 -5.87 -16.15 -26.49
N GLY A 127 -6.51 -14.99 -26.41
CA GLY A 127 -7.84 -14.82 -25.80
C GLY A 127 -7.86 -15.00 -24.26
N ARG A 128 -6.70 -15.18 -23.62
CA ARG A 128 -6.59 -15.24 -22.17
C ARG A 128 -6.45 -13.84 -21.59
N LYS A 129 -7.22 -13.55 -20.57
CA LYS A 129 -7.04 -12.29 -19.80
C LYS A 129 -5.71 -12.33 -19.06
N ARG A 130 -5.01 -11.19 -19.06
CA ARG A 130 -3.81 -10.96 -18.26
C ARG A 130 -3.92 -9.65 -17.51
N ALA A 131 -3.23 -9.55 -16.40
CA ALA A 131 -3.13 -8.31 -15.66
C ALA A 131 -2.08 -7.40 -16.30
N VAL A 132 -2.40 -6.11 -16.42
CA VAL A 132 -1.49 -5.06 -16.92
C VAL A 132 -1.41 -3.96 -15.88
N VAL A 133 -0.20 -3.49 -15.61
CA VAL A 133 0.07 -2.44 -14.60
C VAL A 133 0.20 -1.10 -15.30
N ASP A 134 -0.63 -0.15 -14.88
CA ASP A 134 -0.41 1.27 -15.19
C ASP A 134 0.68 1.80 -14.26
N LYS A 135 1.86 2.05 -14.84
CA LYS A 135 3.05 2.50 -14.12
C LYS A 135 2.96 3.94 -13.62
N ASP A 136 2.09 4.73 -14.22
CA ASP A 136 1.89 6.14 -13.86
C ASP A 136 1.00 6.28 -12.61
N ILE A 137 0.13 5.29 -12.37
CA ILE A 137 -0.74 5.23 -11.18
C ILE A 137 -0.11 4.39 -10.06
N CYS A 138 0.71 3.40 -10.42
CA CYS A 138 1.21 2.39 -9.50
C CYS A 138 2.12 2.97 -8.42
N LEU A 139 1.76 2.76 -7.15
CA LEU A 139 2.55 3.17 -5.98
C LEU A 139 3.69 2.19 -5.62
N GLY A 140 3.76 1.02 -6.25
CA GLY A 140 4.76 0.00 -5.91
C GLY A 140 4.58 -0.62 -4.51
N CYS A 141 3.39 -0.60 -3.95
CA CYS A 141 3.09 -1.05 -2.59
C CYS A 141 3.13 -2.58 -2.38
N GLY A 142 3.19 -3.38 -3.44
CA GLY A 142 3.31 -4.84 -3.38
C GLY A 142 2.03 -5.62 -3.04
N VAL A 143 0.87 -4.96 -2.83
CA VAL A 143 -0.39 -5.64 -2.51
C VAL A 143 -0.79 -6.65 -3.59
N CYS A 144 -0.57 -6.34 -4.87
CA CYS A 144 -0.84 -7.24 -6.00
C CYS A 144 0.03 -8.50 -5.98
N ALA A 145 1.32 -8.38 -5.68
CA ALA A 145 2.23 -9.52 -5.60
C ALA A 145 1.85 -10.46 -4.45
N ARG A 146 1.48 -9.92 -3.30
CA ARG A 146 0.99 -10.66 -2.14
C ARG A 146 -0.28 -11.46 -2.44
N ASN A 147 -1.18 -10.91 -3.26
CA ASN A 147 -2.44 -11.56 -3.64
C ASN A 147 -2.33 -12.49 -4.85
N CYS A 148 -1.15 -12.63 -5.45
CA CYS A 148 -0.94 -13.50 -6.59
C CYS A 148 -0.69 -14.94 -6.15
N GLY A 149 -1.73 -15.77 -6.14
CA GLY A 149 -1.64 -17.17 -5.71
C GLY A 149 -0.73 -18.03 -6.57
N VAL A 150 -0.52 -17.67 -7.84
CA VAL A 150 0.39 -18.35 -8.78
C VAL A 150 1.78 -17.71 -8.84
N LYS A 151 2.04 -16.70 -8.00
CA LYS A 151 3.32 -15.98 -7.91
C LYS A 151 3.83 -15.42 -9.25
N ALA A 152 2.93 -15.04 -10.13
CA ALA A 152 3.27 -14.43 -11.43
C ALA A 152 3.66 -12.94 -11.33
N ILE A 153 3.63 -12.35 -10.14
CA ILE A 153 3.95 -10.94 -9.91
C ILE A 153 5.17 -10.84 -9.00
N HIS A 154 6.22 -10.21 -9.50
CA HIS A 154 7.45 -9.93 -8.79
C HIS A 154 7.62 -8.43 -8.59
N MET A 155 8.22 -8.02 -7.48
CA MET A 155 8.55 -6.61 -7.25
C MET A 155 9.97 -6.36 -7.74
N GLU A 156 10.10 -5.54 -8.79
CA GLU A 156 11.38 -5.14 -9.34
C GLU A 156 11.78 -3.73 -8.91
N ARG A 157 13.08 -3.51 -8.77
CA ARG A 157 13.60 -2.18 -8.47
C ARG A 157 13.51 -1.30 -9.70
N ARG A 158 12.99 -0.09 -9.54
CA ARG A 158 13.00 0.92 -10.61
C ARG A 158 14.45 1.32 -10.92
N THR A 159 14.77 1.45 -12.19
CA THR A 159 16.06 1.96 -12.67
C THR A 159 16.07 3.48 -12.75
N GLU A 160 14.89 4.07 -12.95
CA GLU A 160 14.68 5.50 -13.08
C GLU A 160 13.97 6.04 -11.84
N GLN A 161 14.21 7.31 -11.50
CA GLN A 161 13.57 8.01 -10.37
C GLN A 161 13.78 7.31 -9.01
N ILE A 162 15.01 7.07 -8.63
CA ILE A 162 15.33 6.56 -7.30
C ILE A 162 14.94 7.61 -6.24
N ILE A 163 13.98 7.26 -5.39
CA ILE A 163 13.59 8.08 -4.25
C ILE A 163 14.64 7.88 -3.15
N THR A 164 15.34 8.96 -2.83
CA THR A 164 16.35 8.94 -1.77
C THR A 164 15.77 9.49 -0.48
N PRO A 165 15.92 8.79 0.66
CA PRO A 165 15.50 9.33 1.95
C PRO A 165 16.19 10.65 2.28
N VAL A 166 15.43 11.59 2.83
CA VAL A 166 15.90 12.90 3.32
C VAL A 166 15.98 12.91 4.83
N ASN A 167 16.69 13.85 5.37
CA ASN A 167 16.71 14.12 6.82
C ASN A 167 16.00 15.43 7.10
#